data_8c0af8a8874d2419b9188bbb1681121b
#
_entry.id   8c0af8a8874d2419b9188bbb1681121b
#
_cell.length_a   1.000
_cell.length_b   1.000
_cell.length_c   1.000
_cell.angle_alpha   90.00
_cell.angle_beta   90.00
_cell.angle_gamma   90.00
#
_symmetry.space_group_name_H-M   'P 1'
#
loop_
_entity.id
_entity.type
_entity.pdbx_description
1 polymer ?
#
loop_
_entity_poly.entity_id
_entity_poly.type
_entity_poly.pdbx_seq_one_letter_code
_entity_poly.pdbx_strand_id
1 'polypeptide(L)'
;MRIHHLNCGTDCPLGGALFDGRSRGLIGQLVCHCLLIETEANGLVLVDTGFGLRDVTHPHRRPEPRIPLAWRAMLNIRLREQETAIRQIEALGYTAHDVRHIVLTHLDFDHAGGLEDFPEATVHVMAREYDDATGPHRGIVARNRWRPPQWDGVDRWRRYTASGESWFGFDAVRDLAGLPPEILMVPLPGHTWGHAGVAIRQSGGRWLLHAGDAYFYRGEMRSARRHCTPGLRAYQRLMEVDATARMTNQARLRALSIERRDSVTMACAHDPVEWERCRDGHPL
;
A
#
# COMPACT_ATOMS: atom_id res chain seq x y z
N MET A 1 -12.80 2.42 16.08
CA MET A 1 -12.20 3.04 14.87
C MET A 1 -13.06 2.72 13.66
N ARG A 2 -13.36 3.71 12.83
CA ARG A 2 -14.01 3.54 11.52
C ARG A 2 -12.94 3.54 10.43
N ILE A 3 -13.05 2.64 9.46
CA ILE A 3 -12.09 2.48 8.37
C ILE A 3 -12.80 2.76 7.05
N HIS A 4 -12.24 3.67 6.25
CA HIS A 4 -12.67 3.94 4.89
C HIS A 4 -11.66 3.32 3.93
N HIS A 5 -12.16 2.67 2.89
CA HIS A 5 -11.37 2.04 1.85
C HIS A 5 -11.34 2.93 0.61
N LEU A 6 -10.21 3.59 0.39
CA LEU A 6 -10.01 4.55 -0.70
C LEU A 6 -9.32 3.86 -1.88
N ASN A 7 -9.67 4.25 -3.11
CA ASN A 7 -8.85 3.95 -4.29
C ASN A 7 -8.08 5.21 -4.66
N CYS A 8 -6.80 5.25 -4.32
CA CYS A 8 -5.96 6.44 -4.52
C CYS A 8 -5.12 6.37 -5.81
N GLY A 9 -5.60 5.65 -6.80
CA GLY A 9 -5.04 5.56 -8.14
C GLY A 9 -5.54 4.32 -8.90
N THR A 10 -5.65 4.46 -10.20
CA THR A 10 -6.12 3.37 -11.07
C THR A 10 -5.11 3.10 -12.16
N ASP A 11 -4.64 1.85 -12.24
CA ASP A 11 -3.80 1.36 -13.32
C ASP A 11 -4.61 0.49 -14.27
N CYS A 12 -4.35 0.67 -15.57
CA CYS A 12 -5.09 -0.01 -16.62
C CYS A 12 -4.15 -0.75 -17.62
N PRO A 13 -3.35 -1.72 -17.14
CA PRO A 13 -2.35 -2.40 -17.99
C PRO A 13 -3.01 -3.14 -19.16
N LEU A 14 -2.27 -3.23 -20.28
CA LEU A 14 -2.67 -4.08 -21.39
C LEU A 14 -2.56 -5.55 -21.01
N GLY A 15 -3.56 -6.36 -21.40
CA GLY A 15 -3.63 -7.78 -21.12
C GLY A 15 -4.92 -8.20 -20.41
N GLY A 16 -5.78 -7.26 -19.99
CA GLY A 16 -7.10 -7.55 -19.42
C GLY A 16 -7.04 -8.53 -18.25
N ALA A 17 -7.77 -9.64 -18.37
CA ALA A 17 -7.80 -10.70 -17.36
C ALA A 17 -6.44 -11.38 -17.09
N LEU A 18 -5.45 -11.23 -17.96
CA LEU A 18 -4.10 -11.72 -17.68
C LEU A 18 -3.44 -10.93 -16.52
N PHE A 19 -3.94 -9.73 -16.23
CA PHE A 19 -3.56 -8.95 -15.05
C PHE A 19 -4.59 -9.11 -13.93
N ASP A 20 -5.82 -8.65 -14.09
CA ASP A 20 -6.79 -8.52 -12.99
C ASP A 20 -7.66 -9.77 -12.75
N GLY A 21 -7.61 -10.75 -13.66
CA GLY A 21 -8.38 -12.00 -13.57
C GLY A 21 -9.89 -11.86 -13.78
N ARG A 22 -10.39 -10.67 -14.25
CA ARG A 22 -11.82 -10.39 -14.41
C ARG A 22 -12.23 -9.63 -15.67
N SER A 23 -11.36 -8.79 -16.20
CA SER A 23 -11.65 -7.97 -17.37
C SER A 23 -11.95 -8.81 -18.60
N ARG A 24 -13.02 -8.45 -19.34
CA ARG A 24 -13.40 -9.13 -20.58
C ARG A 24 -12.69 -8.57 -21.82
N GLY A 25 -12.10 -7.39 -21.70
CA GLY A 25 -11.39 -6.69 -22.79
C GLY A 25 -9.88 -6.81 -22.70
N LEU A 26 -9.17 -6.02 -23.52
CA LEU A 26 -7.71 -5.99 -23.59
C LEU A 26 -7.07 -5.17 -22.46
N ILE A 27 -7.84 -4.42 -21.71
CA ILE A 27 -7.37 -3.53 -20.65
C ILE A 27 -7.78 -4.12 -19.30
N GLY A 28 -6.81 -4.33 -18.41
CA GLY A 28 -7.03 -4.70 -17.03
C GLY A 28 -7.32 -3.49 -16.16
N GLN A 29 -7.66 -3.74 -14.91
CA GLN A 29 -7.85 -2.72 -13.89
C GLN A 29 -7.18 -3.15 -12.59
N LEU A 30 -6.30 -2.31 -12.08
CA LEU A 30 -5.72 -2.40 -10.75
C LEU A 30 -6.04 -1.11 -10.00
N VAL A 31 -5.96 -1.13 -8.69
CA VAL A 31 -6.23 0.01 -7.80
C VAL A 31 -5.01 0.31 -6.94
N CYS A 32 -4.94 1.51 -6.36
CA CYS A 32 -4.05 1.83 -5.25
C CYS A 32 -4.92 1.94 -4.00
N HIS A 33 -5.15 0.80 -3.35
CA HIS A 33 -6.01 0.70 -2.17
C HIS A 33 -5.31 1.30 -0.96
N CYS A 34 -5.83 2.38 -0.44
CA CYS A 34 -5.40 3.04 0.78
C CYS A 34 -6.48 2.96 1.86
N LEU A 35 -6.12 3.11 3.13
CA LEU A 35 -7.09 3.15 4.22
C LEU A 35 -7.04 4.50 4.91
N LEU A 36 -8.22 5.08 5.16
CA LEU A 36 -8.35 6.20 6.08
C LEU A 36 -9.03 5.69 7.36
N ILE A 37 -8.38 5.90 8.49
CA ILE A 37 -8.82 5.42 9.80
C ILE A 37 -9.18 6.62 10.67
N GLU A 38 -10.44 6.67 11.13
CA GLU A 38 -10.87 7.62 12.14
C GLU A 38 -10.52 7.07 13.53
N THR A 39 -9.60 7.76 14.22
CA THR A 39 -9.27 7.43 15.61
C THR A 39 -9.99 8.38 16.58
N GLU A 40 -10.18 7.95 17.81
CA GLU A 40 -10.89 8.77 18.81
C GLU A 40 -10.05 9.95 19.32
N ALA A 41 -8.73 9.77 19.43
CA ALA A 41 -7.86 10.75 20.11
C ALA A 41 -6.66 11.21 19.27
N ASN A 42 -6.35 10.52 18.15
CA ASN A 42 -5.10 10.73 17.42
C ASN A 42 -5.31 11.39 16.04
N GLY A 43 -6.52 11.90 15.76
CA GLY A 43 -6.89 12.43 14.45
C GLY A 43 -7.06 11.33 13.40
N LEU A 44 -6.97 11.69 12.12
CA LEU A 44 -7.04 10.73 11.03
C LEU A 44 -5.68 10.08 10.80
N VAL A 45 -5.70 8.78 10.53
CA VAL A 45 -4.53 7.98 10.14
C VAL A 45 -4.74 7.46 8.73
N LEU A 46 -3.80 7.74 7.83
CA LEU A 46 -3.83 7.24 6.45
C LEU A 46 -2.83 6.09 6.31
N VAL A 47 -3.25 4.98 5.70
CA VAL A 47 -2.35 3.88 5.32
C VAL A 47 -2.12 3.97 3.83
N ASP A 48 -0.90 4.25 3.43
CA ASP A 48 -0.47 4.64 2.10
C ASP A 48 -1.22 5.89 1.57
N THR A 49 -0.74 6.49 0.50
CA THR A 49 -1.30 7.73 -0.04
C THR A 49 -1.68 7.64 -1.52
N GLY A 50 -1.29 6.56 -2.19
CA GLY A 50 -1.47 6.45 -3.63
C GLY A 50 -0.71 7.51 -4.42
N PHE A 51 -1.26 7.93 -5.55
CA PHE A 51 -0.78 9.09 -6.30
C PHE A 51 -1.25 10.38 -5.64
N GLY A 52 -0.34 11.34 -5.49
CA GLY A 52 -0.63 12.64 -4.91
C GLY A 52 -1.23 13.64 -5.90
N LEU A 53 -1.75 14.74 -5.37
CA LEU A 53 -2.34 15.81 -6.17
C LEU A 53 -1.33 16.37 -7.19
N ARG A 54 -0.06 16.52 -6.80
CA ARG A 54 0.99 16.98 -7.73
C ARG A 54 1.35 15.94 -8.79
N ASP A 55 1.23 14.65 -8.50
CA ASP A 55 1.45 13.61 -9.51
C ASP A 55 0.42 13.70 -10.63
N VAL A 56 -0.81 14.09 -10.28
CA VAL A 56 -1.93 14.25 -11.21
C VAL A 56 -1.87 15.57 -11.96
N THR A 57 -1.67 16.68 -11.25
CA THR A 57 -1.73 18.03 -11.84
C THR A 57 -0.44 18.44 -12.55
N HIS A 58 0.72 17.92 -12.12
CA HIS A 58 2.04 18.26 -12.67
C HIS A 58 2.89 17.02 -12.97
N PRO A 59 2.40 16.02 -13.70
CA PRO A 59 3.07 14.73 -13.89
C PRO A 59 4.41 14.84 -14.64
N HIS A 60 4.64 15.94 -15.37
CA HIS A 60 5.81 16.18 -16.21
C HIS A 60 6.76 17.25 -15.63
N ARG A 61 6.70 17.53 -14.33
CA ARG A 61 7.57 18.52 -13.71
C ARG A 61 9.05 18.18 -13.96
N ARG A 62 9.82 19.19 -14.41
CA ARG A 62 11.27 19.07 -14.59
C ARG A 62 12.01 19.37 -13.28
N PRO A 63 13.25 18.84 -13.06
CA PRO A 63 14.07 18.10 -14.04
C PRO A 63 13.65 16.65 -14.25
N GLU A 64 12.96 16.02 -13.31
CA GLU A 64 12.53 14.63 -13.41
C GLU A 64 11.00 14.48 -13.28
N PRO A 65 10.36 13.62 -14.09
CA PRO A 65 8.95 13.34 -13.91
C PRO A 65 8.71 12.66 -12.56
N ARG A 66 7.63 13.05 -11.88
CA ARG A 66 7.25 12.47 -10.59
C ARG A 66 6.90 10.98 -10.71
N ILE A 67 6.29 10.59 -11.81
CA ILE A 67 6.05 9.19 -12.19
C ILE A 67 6.89 8.88 -13.42
N PRO A 68 7.75 7.86 -13.40
CA PRO A 68 8.58 7.51 -14.54
C PRO A 68 7.74 7.16 -15.78
N LEU A 69 8.08 7.71 -16.92
CA LEU A 69 7.31 7.55 -18.16
C LEU A 69 7.15 6.09 -18.56
N ALA A 70 8.16 5.26 -18.34
CA ALA A 70 8.11 3.83 -18.64
C ALA A 70 7.04 3.11 -17.82
N TRP A 71 6.98 3.37 -16.48
CA TRP A 71 5.96 2.81 -15.61
C TRP A 71 4.58 3.34 -15.96
N ARG A 72 4.47 4.66 -16.19
CA ARG A 72 3.21 5.27 -16.59
C ARG A 72 2.64 4.65 -17.88
N ALA A 73 3.51 4.37 -18.87
CA ALA A 73 3.10 3.74 -20.11
C ALA A 73 2.78 2.24 -19.92
N MET A 74 3.60 1.50 -19.19
CA MET A 74 3.44 0.06 -18.95
C MET A 74 2.16 -0.24 -18.16
N LEU A 75 1.93 0.50 -17.08
CA LEU A 75 0.74 0.35 -16.22
C LEU A 75 -0.47 1.12 -16.76
N ASN A 76 -0.28 1.99 -17.78
CA ASN A 76 -1.35 2.81 -18.34
C ASN A 76 -2.11 3.58 -17.24
N ILE A 77 -1.36 4.27 -16.38
CA ILE A 77 -1.83 4.93 -15.17
C ILE A 77 -2.87 6.00 -15.50
N ARG A 78 -4.00 5.97 -14.83
CA ARG A 78 -5.09 6.95 -14.95
C ARG A 78 -4.98 7.98 -13.84
N LEU A 79 -4.36 9.11 -14.16
CA LEU A 79 -4.19 10.21 -13.21
C LEU A 79 -5.50 11.02 -13.13
N ARG A 80 -6.32 10.72 -12.13
CA ARG A 80 -7.60 11.39 -11.88
C ARG A 80 -7.54 12.10 -10.53
N GLU A 81 -7.80 13.40 -10.54
CA GLU A 81 -7.71 14.24 -9.34
C GLU A 81 -8.65 13.75 -8.23
N GLN A 82 -9.84 13.31 -8.60
CA GLN A 82 -10.84 12.79 -7.66
C GLN A 82 -10.42 11.48 -6.97
N GLU A 83 -9.46 10.74 -7.55
CA GLU A 83 -8.91 9.53 -6.95
C GLU A 83 -7.78 9.83 -5.96
N THR A 84 -7.24 11.06 -5.87
CA THR A 84 -6.21 11.36 -4.87
C THR A 84 -6.76 11.24 -3.46
N ALA A 85 -5.92 10.80 -2.51
CA ALA A 85 -6.33 10.64 -1.11
C ALA A 85 -6.93 11.94 -0.55
N ILE A 86 -6.29 13.08 -0.82
CA ILE A 86 -6.77 14.39 -0.33
C ILE A 86 -8.18 14.71 -0.82
N ARG A 87 -8.51 14.46 -2.10
CA ARG A 87 -9.86 14.75 -2.63
C ARG A 87 -10.93 13.83 -2.06
N GLN A 88 -10.60 12.58 -1.82
CA GLN A 88 -11.53 11.65 -1.19
C GLN A 88 -11.74 12.00 0.30
N ILE A 89 -10.70 12.44 1.01
CA ILE A 89 -10.78 12.90 2.40
C ILE A 89 -11.62 14.19 2.49
N GLU A 90 -11.45 15.14 1.57
CA GLU A 90 -12.29 16.34 1.46
C GLU A 90 -13.76 15.99 1.20
N ALA A 91 -14.03 15.01 0.34
CA ALA A 91 -15.38 14.53 0.06
C ALA A 91 -16.06 13.87 1.29
N LEU A 92 -15.28 13.36 2.24
CA LEU A 92 -15.77 12.86 3.53
C LEU A 92 -16.01 13.98 4.56
N GLY A 93 -15.70 15.24 4.22
CA GLY A 93 -15.89 16.41 5.09
C GLY A 93 -14.69 16.75 5.98
N TYR A 94 -13.55 16.14 5.74
CA TYR A 94 -12.30 16.42 6.45
C TYR A 94 -11.37 17.32 5.62
N THR A 95 -10.28 17.73 6.22
CA THR A 95 -9.22 18.53 5.59
C THR A 95 -7.89 17.78 5.63
N ALA A 96 -6.91 18.24 4.85
CA ALA A 96 -5.54 17.72 4.92
C ALA A 96 -4.94 17.82 6.33
N HIS A 97 -5.31 18.85 7.09
CA HIS A 97 -4.83 19.08 8.46
C HIS A 97 -5.37 18.07 9.48
N ASP A 98 -6.48 17.40 9.20
CA ASP A 98 -7.05 16.37 10.07
C ASP A 98 -6.25 15.06 10.00
N VAL A 99 -5.48 14.85 8.92
CA VAL A 99 -4.56 13.71 8.76
C VAL A 99 -3.29 14.00 9.56
N ARG A 100 -3.19 13.36 10.72
CA ARG A 100 -2.07 13.57 11.65
C ARG A 100 -0.98 12.51 11.52
N HIS A 101 -1.30 11.37 10.94
CA HIS A 101 -0.39 10.26 10.77
C HIS A 101 -0.59 9.58 9.41
N ILE A 102 0.51 9.19 8.79
CA ILE A 102 0.54 8.34 7.59
C ILE A 102 1.41 7.14 7.92
N VAL A 103 0.89 5.93 7.74
CA VAL A 103 1.64 4.68 7.90
C VAL A 103 1.88 4.09 6.52
N LEU A 104 3.14 4.08 6.08
CA LEU A 104 3.49 3.57 4.76
C LEU A 104 3.80 2.08 4.81
N THR A 105 3.26 1.34 3.85
CA THR A 105 3.67 -0.04 3.61
C THR A 105 5.08 -0.07 3.02
N HIS A 106 5.38 0.82 2.09
CA HIS A 106 6.68 1.03 1.45
C HIS A 106 6.70 2.36 0.68
N LEU A 107 7.82 2.68 0.02
CA LEU A 107 8.05 3.99 -0.62
C LEU A 107 7.96 3.96 -2.16
N ASP A 108 7.30 2.99 -2.77
CA ASP A 108 7.06 3.03 -4.21
C ASP A 108 6.16 4.22 -4.58
N PHE A 109 6.32 4.69 -5.82
CA PHE A 109 5.72 5.95 -6.29
C PHE A 109 4.18 5.99 -6.24
N ASP A 110 3.53 4.84 -6.24
CA ASP A 110 2.08 4.67 -6.18
C ASP A 110 1.55 4.38 -4.74
N HIS A 111 2.44 4.44 -3.75
CA HIS A 111 2.12 4.36 -2.32
C HIS A 111 2.47 5.65 -1.57
N ALA A 112 3.54 6.34 -2.00
CA ALA A 112 4.06 7.53 -1.32
C ALA A 112 3.79 8.85 -2.08
N GLY A 113 3.07 8.80 -3.20
CA GLY A 113 2.87 9.96 -4.09
C GLY A 113 2.17 11.14 -3.45
N GLY A 114 1.26 10.89 -2.51
CA GLY A 114 0.46 11.94 -1.84
C GLY A 114 1.02 12.44 -0.51
N LEU A 115 2.25 12.11 -0.12
CA LEU A 115 2.82 12.56 1.16
C LEU A 115 2.84 14.08 1.31
N GLU A 116 3.14 14.80 0.23
CA GLU A 116 3.16 16.27 0.21
C GLU A 116 1.78 16.91 0.43
N ASP A 117 0.69 16.18 0.18
CA ASP A 117 -0.67 16.67 0.33
C ASP A 117 -1.06 16.82 1.82
N PHE A 118 -0.27 16.22 2.74
CA PHE A 118 -0.52 16.18 4.17
C PHE A 118 0.68 16.69 4.98
N PRO A 119 0.99 17.99 4.93
CA PRO A 119 2.26 18.54 5.45
C PRO A 119 2.37 18.46 6.99
N GLU A 120 1.27 18.28 7.70
CA GLU A 120 1.30 18.16 9.16
C GLU A 120 1.37 16.70 9.66
N ALA A 121 1.25 15.74 8.77
CA ALA A 121 1.26 14.34 9.14
C ALA A 121 2.65 13.85 9.56
N THR A 122 2.70 13.06 10.62
CA THR A 122 3.87 12.24 10.96
C THR A 122 3.87 11.00 10.09
N VAL A 123 4.95 10.77 9.34
CA VAL A 123 5.07 9.62 8.42
C VAL A 123 5.81 8.48 9.11
N HIS A 124 5.14 7.34 9.26
CA HIS A 124 5.65 6.12 9.86
C HIS A 124 6.09 5.14 8.76
N VAL A 125 7.31 4.66 8.83
CA VAL A 125 7.89 3.75 7.85
C VAL A 125 8.91 2.82 8.50
N MET A 126 9.14 1.63 7.92
CA MET A 126 10.24 0.79 8.34
C MET A 126 11.58 1.47 8.05
N ALA A 127 12.50 1.45 9.01
CA ALA A 127 13.83 2.07 8.88
C ALA A 127 14.56 1.55 7.63
N ARG A 128 14.49 0.25 7.39
CA ARG A 128 15.09 -0.38 6.23
C ARG A 128 14.51 0.14 4.91
N GLU A 129 13.22 0.41 4.84
CA GLU A 129 12.58 0.99 3.64
C GLU A 129 13.10 2.40 3.37
N TYR A 130 13.13 3.23 4.39
CA TYR A 130 13.62 4.59 4.29
C TYR A 130 15.09 4.62 3.85
N ASP A 131 15.94 3.81 4.49
CA ASP A 131 17.37 3.77 4.20
C ASP A 131 17.66 3.26 2.78
N ASP A 132 16.91 2.26 2.29
CA ASP A 132 17.03 1.78 0.91
C ASP A 132 16.50 2.81 -0.09
N ALA A 133 15.36 3.46 0.19
CA ALA A 133 14.76 4.45 -0.73
C ALA A 133 15.57 5.75 -0.85
N THR A 134 16.32 6.13 0.19
CA THR A 134 17.17 7.32 0.19
C THR A 134 18.63 7.02 -0.13
N GLY A 135 18.99 5.75 -0.19
CA GLY A 135 20.34 5.30 -0.50
C GLY A 135 20.68 5.28 -1.99
N PRO A 136 21.88 4.82 -2.34
CA PRO A 136 22.29 4.72 -3.73
C PRO A 136 21.59 3.56 -4.46
N HIS A 137 20.89 3.85 -5.56
CA HIS A 137 20.16 2.85 -6.32
C HIS A 137 20.97 2.24 -7.46
N ARG A 138 20.95 0.92 -7.56
CA ARG A 138 21.55 0.16 -8.66
C ARG A 138 20.45 -0.55 -9.47
N GLY A 139 20.57 -0.48 -10.80
CA GLY A 139 19.60 -1.07 -11.73
C GLY A 139 18.43 -0.16 -12.08
N ILE A 140 17.73 -0.51 -13.16
CA ILE A 140 16.66 0.32 -13.75
C ILE A 140 15.43 0.35 -12.84
N VAL A 141 15.04 -0.77 -12.25
CA VAL A 141 13.87 -0.85 -11.38
C VAL A 141 14.08 0.02 -10.15
N ALA A 142 15.17 -0.18 -9.40
CA ALA A 142 15.45 0.58 -8.18
C ALA A 142 15.53 2.10 -8.41
N ARG A 143 16.09 2.53 -9.54
CA ARG A 143 16.18 3.97 -9.89
C ARG A 143 14.84 4.60 -10.25
N ASN A 144 13.84 3.81 -10.56
CA ASN A 144 12.55 4.30 -11.05
C ASN A 144 11.37 3.98 -10.13
N ARG A 145 11.54 3.12 -9.13
CA ARG A 145 10.46 2.81 -8.18
C ARG A 145 10.33 3.89 -7.10
N TRP A 146 11.45 4.33 -6.53
CA TRP A 146 11.48 5.37 -5.51
C TRP A 146 11.63 6.75 -6.15
N ARG A 147 10.80 7.68 -5.70
CA ARG A 147 10.74 9.03 -6.28
C ARG A 147 10.91 10.11 -5.20
N PRO A 148 12.15 10.46 -4.82
CA PRO A 148 12.42 11.50 -3.85
C PRO A 148 11.57 12.77 -4.01
N PRO A 149 11.31 13.28 -5.25
CA PRO A 149 10.45 14.45 -5.42
C PRO A 149 9.01 14.31 -4.87
N GLN A 150 8.58 13.11 -4.48
CA GLN A 150 7.28 12.89 -3.83
C GLN A 150 7.33 13.12 -2.32
N TRP A 151 8.53 13.10 -1.70
CA TRP A 151 8.70 13.23 -0.25
C TRP A 151 9.84 14.15 0.21
N ASP A 152 10.52 14.88 -0.70
CA ASP A 152 11.61 15.79 -0.35
C ASP A 152 11.22 16.86 0.67
N GLY A 153 9.94 17.21 0.77
CA GLY A 153 9.40 18.17 1.74
C GLY A 153 8.89 17.58 3.04
N VAL A 154 9.08 16.28 3.27
CA VAL A 154 8.58 15.60 4.47
C VAL A 154 9.62 15.65 5.58
N ASP A 155 9.32 16.37 6.67
CA ASP A 155 10.24 16.55 7.80
C ASP A 155 9.94 15.62 9.00
N ARG A 156 8.74 15.08 9.09
CA ARG A 156 8.25 14.37 10.27
C ARG A 156 8.28 12.85 10.09
N TRP A 157 9.45 12.27 9.89
CA TRP A 157 9.62 10.83 9.78
C TRP A 157 9.73 10.14 11.14
N ARG A 158 9.07 8.99 11.28
CA ARG A 158 9.25 8.00 12.33
C ARG A 158 9.62 6.68 11.70
N ARG A 159 10.86 6.23 11.98
CA ARG A 159 11.44 5.01 11.40
C ARG A 159 11.47 3.90 12.42
N TYR A 160 11.02 2.71 12.05
CA TYR A 160 10.87 1.57 12.94
C TYR A 160 11.71 0.38 12.45
N THR A 161 12.27 -0.36 13.42
CA THR A 161 12.85 -1.68 13.19
C THR A 161 11.82 -2.74 13.59
N ALA A 162 11.96 -3.97 13.06
CA ALA A 162 11.14 -5.09 13.46
C ALA A 162 11.43 -5.43 14.94
N SER A 163 10.57 -4.94 15.84
CA SER A 163 10.68 -5.12 17.28
C SER A 163 9.28 -5.13 17.89
N GLY A 164 9.15 -5.60 19.12
CA GLY A 164 7.87 -5.70 19.82
C GLY A 164 7.32 -7.12 19.87
N GLU A 165 6.02 -7.24 20.11
CA GLU A 165 5.38 -8.54 20.26
C GLU A 165 5.08 -9.19 18.92
N SER A 166 5.08 -10.53 18.89
CA SER A 166 4.64 -11.28 17.73
C SER A 166 3.12 -11.12 17.52
N TRP A 167 2.73 -10.87 16.27
CA TRP A 167 1.34 -10.82 15.84
C TRP A 167 1.05 -12.01 14.92
N PHE A 168 0.28 -12.99 15.37
CA PHE A 168 -0.03 -14.23 14.65
C PHE A 168 1.21 -14.92 14.03
N GLY A 169 2.33 -14.92 14.76
CA GLY A 169 3.60 -15.49 14.29
C GLY A 169 4.44 -14.57 13.40
N PHE A 170 3.97 -13.37 13.08
CA PHE A 170 4.77 -12.34 12.42
C PHE A 170 5.40 -11.41 13.47
N ASP A 171 6.65 -11.00 13.25
CA ASP A 171 7.23 -9.93 14.06
C ASP A 171 6.48 -8.63 13.76
N ALA A 172 6.12 -7.90 14.81
CA ALA A 172 5.33 -6.70 14.70
C ALA A 172 5.98 -5.53 15.42
N VAL A 173 5.70 -4.33 14.94
CA VAL A 173 6.03 -3.09 15.63
C VAL A 173 4.78 -2.58 16.31
N ARG A 174 4.81 -2.50 17.65
CA ARG A 174 3.81 -1.82 18.47
C ARG A 174 4.35 -0.45 18.86
N ASP A 175 3.56 0.32 19.53
CA ASP A 175 3.95 1.65 20.02
C ASP A 175 4.43 2.58 18.89
N LEU A 176 3.69 2.57 17.78
CA LEU A 176 3.89 3.59 16.75
C LEU A 176 3.60 4.96 17.36
N ALA A 177 4.60 5.82 17.38
CA ALA A 177 4.58 7.08 18.12
C ALA A 177 3.36 7.94 17.80
N GLY A 178 2.48 8.18 18.77
CA GLY A 178 1.24 8.92 18.58
C GLY A 178 0.09 8.12 17.98
N LEU A 179 0.21 6.80 17.82
CA LEU A 179 -0.86 5.92 17.33
C LEU A 179 -1.36 4.99 18.43
N PRO A 180 -2.63 4.56 18.36
CA PRO A 180 -3.18 3.60 19.32
C PRO A 180 -2.60 2.19 19.09
N PRO A 181 -2.55 1.34 20.14
CA PRO A 181 -1.97 -0.01 20.07
C PRO A 181 -2.74 -0.98 19.16
N GLU A 182 -3.87 -0.57 18.65
CA GLU A 182 -4.68 -1.28 17.65
C GLU A 182 -4.14 -1.16 16.23
N ILE A 183 -3.14 -0.31 15.99
CA ILE A 183 -2.51 -0.15 14.67
C ILE A 183 -1.07 -0.66 14.75
N LEU A 184 -0.78 -1.71 14.00
CA LEU A 184 0.53 -2.38 13.99
C LEU A 184 1.14 -2.36 12.60
N MET A 185 2.43 -2.14 12.53
CA MET A 185 3.21 -2.36 11.29
C MET A 185 3.81 -3.77 11.33
N VAL A 186 3.52 -4.59 10.33
CA VAL A 186 3.93 -6.00 10.22
C VAL A 186 4.97 -6.15 9.12
N PRO A 187 6.25 -6.40 9.44
CA PRO A 187 7.30 -6.55 8.43
C PRO A 187 7.03 -7.71 7.47
N LEU A 188 7.01 -7.42 6.18
CA LEU A 188 6.76 -8.37 5.09
C LEU A 188 7.78 -8.16 3.95
N PRO A 189 9.09 -8.28 4.22
CA PRO A 189 10.11 -8.04 3.20
C PRO A 189 9.97 -8.98 2.00
N GLY A 190 10.45 -8.50 0.84
CA GLY A 190 10.47 -9.26 -0.41
C GLY A 190 10.12 -8.44 -1.64
N HIS A 191 9.04 -7.67 -1.61
CA HIS A 191 8.74 -6.66 -2.63
C HIS A 191 9.75 -5.52 -2.57
N THR A 192 9.92 -4.94 -1.38
CA THR A 192 11.11 -4.17 -0.97
C THR A 192 11.73 -4.81 0.27
N TRP A 193 12.94 -4.38 0.66
CA TRP A 193 13.59 -4.87 1.87
C TRP A 193 12.90 -4.42 3.16
N GLY A 194 12.28 -3.26 3.13
CA GLY A 194 11.58 -2.68 4.27
C GLY A 194 10.06 -2.72 4.15
N HIS A 195 9.50 -3.43 3.16
CA HIS A 195 8.06 -3.55 3.00
C HIS A 195 7.38 -4.10 4.27
N ALA A 196 6.24 -3.51 4.64
CA ALA A 196 5.41 -3.94 5.75
C ALA A 196 3.93 -3.93 5.38
N GLY A 197 3.14 -4.77 6.01
CA GLY A 197 1.70 -4.61 6.07
C GLY A 197 1.30 -3.77 7.29
N VAL A 198 0.05 -3.30 7.29
CA VAL A 198 -0.53 -2.57 8.42
C VAL A 198 -1.74 -3.33 8.94
N ALA A 199 -1.67 -3.79 10.18
CA ALA A 199 -2.76 -4.50 10.85
C ALA A 199 -3.55 -3.54 11.75
N ILE A 200 -4.87 -3.52 11.59
CA ILE A 200 -5.78 -2.65 12.32
C ILE A 200 -6.81 -3.50 13.06
N ARG A 201 -6.88 -3.34 14.38
CA ARG A 201 -7.87 -4.01 15.21
C ARG A 201 -9.22 -3.28 15.12
N GLN A 202 -10.21 -3.98 14.60
CA GLN A 202 -11.56 -3.45 14.44
C GLN A 202 -12.37 -3.57 15.75
N SER A 203 -13.49 -2.83 15.86
CA SER A 203 -14.40 -2.82 17.01
C SER A 203 -14.94 -4.21 17.21
N GLY A 204 -14.94 -5.20 16.86
CA GLY A 204 -15.34 -6.60 17.13
C GLY A 204 -14.18 -7.49 17.57
N GLY A 205 -12.97 -6.94 17.75
CA GLY A 205 -11.76 -7.69 18.10
C GLY A 205 -11.08 -8.41 16.94
N ARG A 206 -11.66 -8.38 15.74
CA ARG A 206 -11.05 -8.90 14.52
C ARG A 206 -10.00 -7.93 13.99
N TRP A 207 -9.06 -8.45 13.21
CA TRP A 207 -8.03 -7.65 12.57
C TRP A 207 -8.29 -7.51 11.07
N LEU A 208 -8.04 -6.32 10.53
CA LEU A 208 -7.85 -6.08 9.11
C LEU A 208 -6.36 -5.91 8.86
N LEU A 209 -5.79 -6.73 7.99
CA LEU A 209 -4.42 -6.55 7.50
C LEU A 209 -4.45 -5.95 6.10
N HIS A 210 -4.01 -4.70 5.97
CA HIS A 210 -3.61 -4.15 4.68
C HIS A 210 -2.22 -4.67 4.36
N ALA A 211 -2.12 -5.60 3.44
CA ALA A 211 -0.88 -6.34 3.17
C ALA A 211 0.09 -5.61 2.21
N GLY A 212 -0.28 -4.40 1.76
CA GLY A 212 0.50 -3.67 0.74
C GLY A 212 0.75 -4.53 -0.49
N ASP A 213 2.00 -4.62 -0.90
CA ASP A 213 2.50 -5.35 -2.07
C ASP A 213 3.11 -6.71 -1.73
N ALA A 214 2.81 -7.26 -0.55
CA ALA A 214 3.21 -8.62 -0.21
C ALA A 214 2.60 -9.66 -1.17
N TYR A 215 1.43 -9.36 -1.74
CA TYR A 215 0.80 -10.07 -2.85
C TYR A 215 -0.04 -9.09 -3.69
N PHE A 216 -0.45 -9.48 -4.91
CA PHE A 216 -1.15 -8.60 -5.84
C PHE A 216 -2.50 -9.14 -6.30
N TYR A 217 -2.81 -10.39 -5.98
CA TYR A 217 -4.00 -11.04 -6.49
C TYR A 217 -4.66 -11.92 -5.41
N ARG A 218 -5.95 -11.74 -5.21
CA ARG A 218 -6.77 -12.48 -4.22
C ARG A 218 -6.59 -14.00 -4.25
N GLY A 219 -6.35 -14.59 -5.42
CA GLY A 219 -6.14 -16.04 -5.58
C GLY A 219 -4.81 -16.54 -4.98
N GLU A 220 -3.92 -15.63 -4.57
CA GLU A 220 -2.68 -16.01 -3.89
C GLU A 220 -2.92 -16.33 -2.42
N MET A 221 -4.05 -15.88 -1.83
CA MET A 221 -4.31 -15.98 -0.38
C MET A 221 -5.45 -16.94 -0.01
N ARG A 222 -6.49 -17.09 -0.84
CA ARG A 222 -7.77 -17.69 -0.44
C ARG A 222 -7.87 -19.20 -0.54
N SER A 223 -6.84 -19.88 -0.99
CA SER A 223 -6.84 -21.34 -1.10
C SER A 223 -5.46 -21.92 -0.77
N ALA A 224 -5.43 -23.18 -0.37
CA ALA A 224 -4.17 -23.89 -0.11
C ALA A 224 -3.24 -23.90 -1.33
N ARG A 225 -3.82 -23.95 -2.54
CA ARG A 225 -3.07 -23.86 -3.79
C ARG A 225 -3.01 -22.41 -4.28
N ARG A 226 -1.83 -21.81 -4.23
CA ARG A 226 -1.57 -20.47 -4.75
C ARG A 226 -1.95 -20.39 -6.24
N HIS A 227 -2.73 -19.38 -6.58
CA HIS A 227 -3.04 -18.99 -7.95
C HIS A 227 -2.76 -17.50 -8.14
N CYS A 228 -2.02 -17.14 -9.19
CA CYS A 228 -1.77 -15.75 -9.58
C CYS A 228 -1.90 -15.65 -11.09
N THR A 229 -2.47 -14.55 -11.58
CA THR A 229 -2.57 -14.26 -13.01
C THR A 229 -1.18 -14.16 -13.63
N PRO A 230 -1.01 -14.50 -14.93
CA PRO A 230 0.31 -14.49 -15.58
C PRO A 230 0.97 -13.11 -15.56
N GLY A 231 0.20 -12.05 -15.83
CA GLY A 231 0.71 -10.67 -15.84
C GLY A 231 1.20 -10.21 -14.47
N LEU A 232 0.39 -10.38 -13.43
CA LEU A 232 0.80 -10.01 -12.07
C LEU A 232 1.95 -10.88 -11.56
N ARG A 233 2.01 -12.15 -11.96
CA ARG A 233 3.17 -13.00 -11.62
C ARG A 233 4.46 -12.48 -12.23
N ALA A 234 4.41 -12.04 -13.49
CA ALA A 234 5.56 -11.45 -14.17
C ALA A 234 5.94 -10.11 -13.54
N TYR A 235 4.94 -9.27 -13.23
CA TYR A 235 5.14 -7.98 -12.58
C TYR A 235 5.75 -8.11 -11.19
N GLN A 236 5.24 -9.01 -10.34
CA GLN A 236 5.83 -9.28 -9.03
C GLN A 236 7.32 -9.69 -9.13
N ARG A 237 7.67 -10.55 -10.11
CA ARG A 237 9.07 -10.95 -10.35
C ARG A 237 9.96 -9.81 -10.82
N LEU A 238 9.40 -8.86 -11.55
CA LEU A 238 10.14 -7.67 -11.99
C LEU A 238 10.43 -6.74 -10.81
N MET A 239 9.47 -6.63 -9.88
CA MET A 239 9.52 -5.64 -8.81
C MET A 239 10.15 -6.18 -7.52
N GLU A 240 10.19 -7.49 -7.28
CA GLU A 240 10.74 -8.07 -6.05
C GLU A 240 12.25 -7.83 -5.90
N VAL A 241 12.67 -7.51 -4.67
CA VAL A 241 14.10 -7.43 -4.32
C VAL A 241 14.61 -8.75 -3.76
N ASP A 242 13.72 -9.56 -3.17
CA ASP A 242 14.02 -10.89 -2.62
C ASP A 242 12.86 -11.85 -2.87
N ALA A 243 13.05 -12.74 -3.87
CA ALA A 243 12.06 -13.74 -4.24
C ALA A 243 11.78 -14.74 -3.11
N THR A 244 12.80 -15.12 -2.34
CA THR A 244 12.67 -16.09 -1.25
C THR A 244 11.87 -15.51 -0.11
N ALA A 245 12.21 -14.31 0.33
CA ALA A 245 11.46 -13.60 1.39
C ALA A 245 10.01 -13.37 0.97
N ARG A 246 9.75 -12.87 -0.26
CA ARG A 246 8.39 -12.67 -0.77
C ARG A 246 7.58 -13.96 -0.77
N MET A 247 8.12 -15.05 -1.32
CA MET A 247 7.41 -16.33 -1.39
C MET A 247 7.14 -16.92 -0.01
N THR A 248 8.08 -16.78 0.92
CA THR A 248 7.93 -17.20 2.31
C THR A 248 6.81 -16.41 3.00
N ASN A 249 6.81 -15.07 2.88
CA ASN A 249 5.78 -14.22 3.45
C ASN A 249 4.41 -14.49 2.81
N GLN A 250 4.32 -14.69 1.50
CA GLN A 250 3.08 -15.10 0.85
C GLN A 250 2.55 -16.44 1.36
N ALA A 251 3.42 -17.41 1.62
CA ALA A 251 3.00 -18.70 2.20
C ALA A 251 2.47 -18.54 3.63
N ARG A 252 3.12 -17.72 4.46
CA ARG A 252 2.68 -17.39 5.83
C ARG A 252 1.36 -16.63 5.84
N LEU A 253 1.20 -15.61 4.97
CA LEU A 253 -0.05 -14.85 4.83
C LEU A 253 -1.21 -15.75 4.37
N ARG A 254 -0.96 -16.64 3.42
CA ARG A 254 -1.97 -17.61 2.97
C ARG A 254 -2.38 -18.57 4.08
N ALA A 255 -1.43 -19.10 4.87
CA ALA A 255 -1.74 -19.89 6.04
C ALA A 255 -2.60 -19.13 7.05
N LEU A 256 -2.21 -17.87 7.36
CA LEU A 256 -2.97 -16.98 8.23
C LEU A 256 -4.41 -16.76 7.72
N SER A 257 -4.58 -16.50 6.41
CA SER A 257 -5.91 -16.23 5.82
C SER A 257 -6.84 -17.43 5.86
N ILE A 258 -6.30 -18.65 5.87
CA ILE A 258 -7.07 -19.89 5.94
C ILE A 258 -7.34 -20.29 7.38
N GLU A 259 -6.30 -20.32 8.21
CA GLU A 259 -6.35 -20.85 9.58
C GLU A 259 -7.00 -19.86 10.56
N ARG A 260 -6.93 -18.55 10.29
CA ARG A 260 -7.41 -17.48 11.16
C ARG A 260 -8.47 -16.60 10.51
N ARG A 261 -9.20 -17.10 9.51
CA ARG A 261 -10.23 -16.37 8.77
C ARG A 261 -11.29 -15.69 9.65
N ASP A 262 -11.57 -16.25 10.83
CA ASP A 262 -12.53 -15.66 11.78
C ASP A 262 -11.92 -14.52 12.61
N SER A 263 -10.60 -14.42 12.66
CA SER A 263 -9.86 -13.43 13.45
C SER A 263 -9.19 -12.38 12.60
N VAL A 264 -8.78 -12.70 11.36
CA VAL A 264 -8.03 -11.83 10.46
C VAL A 264 -8.67 -11.83 9.08
N THR A 265 -8.99 -10.65 8.57
CA THR A 265 -9.25 -10.40 7.15
C THR A 265 -8.05 -9.67 6.55
N MET A 266 -7.76 -9.87 5.27
CA MET A 266 -6.66 -9.18 4.62
C MET A 266 -7.01 -8.77 3.19
N ALA A 267 -6.43 -7.64 2.76
CA ALA A 267 -6.47 -7.15 1.39
C ALA A 267 -5.09 -6.64 0.98
N CYS A 268 -4.75 -6.78 -0.30
CA CYS A 268 -3.57 -6.15 -0.87
C CYS A 268 -3.89 -4.76 -1.45
N ALA A 269 -2.84 -4.07 -1.90
CA ALA A 269 -2.97 -2.73 -2.46
C ALA A 269 -3.59 -2.71 -3.87
N HIS A 270 -3.48 -3.80 -4.66
CA HIS A 270 -3.76 -3.71 -6.09
C HIS A 270 -4.90 -4.59 -6.62
N ASP A 271 -5.54 -5.43 -5.80
CA ASP A 271 -6.68 -6.24 -6.25
C ASP A 271 -8.00 -5.46 -6.20
N PRO A 272 -8.60 -5.12 -7.34
CA PRO A 272 -9.82 -4.32 -7.38
C PRO A 272 -11.02 -5.05 -6.75
N VAL A 273 -11.04 -6.38 -6.76
CA VAL A 273 -12.13 -7.16 -6.15
C VAL A 273 -12.04 -7.13 -4.62
N GLU A 274 -10.84 -7.19 -4.07
CA GLU A 274 -10.65 -7.05 -2.61
C GLU A 274 -11.02 -5.65 -2.15
N TRP A 275 -10.57 -4.60 -2.88
CA TRP A 275 -10.95 -3.24 -2.58
C TRP A 275 -12.48 -3.01 -2.64
N GLU A 276 -13.15 -3.45 -3.71
CA GLU A 276 -14.61 -3.32 -3.87
C GLU A 276 -15.34 -4.00 -2.71
N ARG A 277 -14.95 -5.22 -2.34
CA ARG A 277 -15.56 -5.95 -1.22
C ARG A 277 -15.36 -5.24 0.12
N CYS A 278 -14.15 -4.75 0.37
CA CYS A 278 -13.85 -3.98 1.57
C CYS A 278 -14.69 -2.69 1.65
N ARG A 279 -14.74 -1.92 0.56
CA ARG A 279 -15.50 -0.67 0.45
C ARG A 279 -16.99 -0.90 0.71
N ASP A 280 -17.54 -1.97 0.17
CA ASP A 280 -18.98 -2.28 0.22
C ASP A 280 -19.35 -3.09 1.48
N GLY A 281 -18.39 -3.34 2.39
CA GLY A 281 -18.61 -4.10 3.63
C GLY A 281 -18.88 -5.58 3.42
N HIS A 282 -18.50 -6.13 2.28
CA HIS A 282 -18.65 -7.56 1.99
C HIS A 282 -17.47 -8.37 2.56
N PRO A 283 -17.69 -9.63 2.98
CA PRO A 283 -16.61 -10.51 3.44
C PRO A 283 -15.54 -10.72 2.35
N LEU A 284 -14.28 -10.69 2.75
CA LEU A 284 -13.14 -11.03 1.90
C LEU A 284 -12.95 -12.53 1.78
#